data_5a5a590ce86271df90c2db5a63d6b930
#
_entry.id   5a5a590ce86271df90c2db5a63d6b930
#
_cell.length_a   1.000
_cell.length_b   1.000
_cell.length_c   1.000
_cell.angle_alpha   90.00
_cell.angle_beta   90.00
_cell.angle_gamma   90.00
#
_symmetry.space_group_name_H-M   'P 1'
#
loop_
_entity.id
_entity.type
_entity.pdbx_description
1 polymer ?
#
loop_
_entity_poly.entity_id
_entity_poly.type
_entity_poly.pdbx_seq_one_letter_code
_entity_poly.pdbx_strand_id
1 'polypeptide(L)'
;YDGTRPYTSTSPLNGWGRAKSFTEGDSHYWGVWWGLEDWEVFENKTGRFISEYGMQAMPNWNTIKSFTDSSDRNMQSPIIQAHQKASEGFKKLNHYLTRYFIDSARLRRLSLEDYTYLTQCMQYYILKNSIATHRSKSPANMGTLLWQLNDCWPVASWSITDYSRQPKAAWYAVKEAYRDDVLPVKDAVYPKDLVLQKPQFAIFTAGKTISVTSTVAVKYLYLSTKDKEINFSDNYFDLKPGETKTISTNKIINLPDLKIRSLYNILNAQ
;
A
#
# COMPACT_ATOMS: atom_id res chain seq x y z
N TYR A 1 39.61 -2.92 1.83
CA TYR A 1 39.23 -1.77 2.67
C TYR A 1 39.23 -0.50 1.81
N ASP A 2 38.11 0.21 1.77
CA ASP A 2 37.99 1.45 0.99
C ASP A 2 38.33 2.65 1.91
N GLY A 3 39.53 3.25 1.70
CA GLY A 3 39.97 4.44 2.43
C GLY A 3 39.50 5.77 1.83
N THR A 4 38.72 5.74 0.74
CA THR A 4 38.29 6.97 0.04
C THR A 4 36.95 7.49 0.55
N ARG A 5 36.19 6.68 1.28
CA ARG A 5 34.87 7.04 1.84
C ARG A 5 34.88 6.91 3.35
N PRO A 6 34.24 7.83 4.09
CA PRO A 6 34.11 7.70 5.54
C PRO A 6 33.23 6.52 5.89
N TYR A 7 33.58 5.80 6.95
CA TYR A 7 32.76 4.74 7.52
C TYR A 7 31.65 5.34 8.40
N THR A 8 30.39 5.00 8.11
CA THR A 8 29.26 5.34 8.96
C THR A 8 28.96 4.16 9.88
N SER A 9 29.15 4.33 11.18
CA SER A 9 29.09 3.24 12.16
C SER A 9 27.68 2.79 12.53
N THR A 10 26.66 3.59 12.21
CA THR A 10 25.27 3.33 12.59
C THR A 10 24.29 3.91 11.57
N SER A 11 23.14 3.27 11.41
CA SER A 11 21.95 3.78 10.75
C SER A 11 20.75 3.52 11.66
N PRO A 12 20.00 4.56 12.08
CA PRO A 12 20.24 5.97 11.76
C PRO A 12 21.35 6.56 12.60
N LEU A 13 21.93 7.66 12.11
CA LEU A 13 22.85 8.47 12.93
C LEU A 13 22.09 9.11 14.09
N ASN A 14 20.90 9.63 13.82
CA ASN A 14 19.98 10.19 14.81
C ASN A 14 18.60 9.58 14.66
N GLY A 15 18.14 8.83 15.67
CA GLY A 15 16.85 8.16 15.66
C GLY A 15 15.65 9.12 15.76
N TRP A 16 14.47 8.58 15.47
CA TRP A 16 13.18 9.27 15.61
C TRP A 16 13.03 9.91 17.01
N GLY A 17 12.46 11.12 17.03
CA GLY A 17 12.29 11.92 18.25
C GLY A 17 13.45 12.87 18.55
N ARG A 18 14.58 12.79 17.83
CA ARG A 18 15.69 13.72 17.97
C ARG A 18 15.66 14.76 16.86
N ALA A 19 15.73 16.07 17.22
CA ALA A 19 15.71 17.16 16.25
C ALA A 19 16.85 17.06 15.22
N LYS A 20 18.01 16.55 15.62
CA LYS A 20 19.16 16.33 14.73
C LYS A 20 18.89 15.34 13.60
N SER A 21 17.90 14.44 13.73
CA SER A 21 17.52 13.50 12.66
C SER A 21 17.04 14.20 11.39
N PHE A 22 16.69 15.49 11.45
CA PHE A 22 16.25 16.26 10.29
C PHE A 22 17.39 17.04 9.61
N THR A 23 18.55 17.17 10.26
CA THR A 23 19.66 18.01 9.79
C THR A 23 20.96 17.27 9.60
N GLU A 24 21.16 16.13 10.27
CA GLU A 24 22.42 15.38 10.30
C GLU A 24 22.19 13.90 9.95
N GLY A 25 22.96 13.40 8.96
CA GLY A 25 22.96 12.00 8.57
C GLY A 25 21.63 11.52 7.97
N ASP A 26 21.32 10.26 8.24
CA ASP A 26 20.07 9.61 7.85
C ASP A 26 19.06 9.57 9.01
N SER A 27 17.80 9.39 8.66
CA SER A 27 16.68 9.40 9.61
C SER A 27 15.84 8.13 9.48
N HIS A 28 15.58 7.45 10.60
CA HIS A 28 14.49 6.50 10.74
C HIS A 28 13.30 7.23 11.35
N TYR A 29 12.26 7.51 10.53
CA TYR A 29 11.12 8.27 11.01
C TYR A 29 9.88 7.39 11.22
N TRP A 30 9.56 7.12 12.47
CA TRP A 30 8.45 6.25 12.88
C TRP A 30 7.29 6.97 13.58
N GLY A 31 7.21 8.29 13.45
CA GLY A 31 6.04 9.07 13.88
C GLY A 31 4.77 8.61 13.19
N VAL A 32 4.83 8.40 11.88
CA VAL A 32 3.83 7.61 11.16
C VAL A 32 4.00 6.14 11.55
N TRP A 33 2.94 5.46 11.89
CA TRP A 33 2.82 4.11 12.44
C TRP A 33 3.01 4.03 13.96
N TRP A 34 4.23 4.15 14.50
CA TRP A 34 4.44 3.99 15.96
C TRP A 34 3.89 5.17 16.76
N GLY A 35 4.04 6.38 16.26
CA GLY A 35 3.55 7.60 16.89
C GLY A 35 2.10 7.95 16.56
N LEU A 36 1.43 7.19 15.69
CA LEU A 36 0.08 7.48 15.18
C LEU A 36 -0.07 8.86 14.54
N GLU A 37 1.05 9.45 14.09
CA GLU A 37 1.02 10.69 13.33
C GLU A 37 0.47 10.44 11.92
N ASP A 38 -0.22 11.44 11.39
CA ASP A 38 -0.70 11.44 10.00
C ASP A 38 0.49 11.53 9.02
N TRP A 39 0.37 10.98 7.81
CA TRP A 39 1.46 11.04 6.82
C TRP A 39 1.82 12.49 6.45
N GLU A 40 0.92 13.43 6.59
CA GLU A 40 1.11 14.87 6.35
C GLU A 40 2.21 15.48 7.21
N VAL A 41 2.59 14.82 8.28
CA VAL A 41 3.72 15.23 9.14
C VAL A 41 5.02 15.39 8.35
N PHE A 42 5.20 14.65 7.27
CA PHE A 42 6.36 14.76 6.38
C PHE A 42 6.47 16.11 5.68
N GLU A 43 5.42 16.91 5.62
CA GLU A 43 5.52 18.30 5.15
C GLU A 43 6.47 19.13 6.00
N ASN A 44 6.58 18.84 7.28
CA ASN A 44 7.40 19.59 8.24
C ASN A 44 8.53 18.76 8.86
N LYS A 45 8.48 17.44 8.77
CA LYS A 45 9.41 16.51 9.41
C LYS A 45 10.07 15.59 8.38
N THR A 46 10.78 16.19 7.43
CA THR A 46 11.57 15.47 6.42
C THR A 46 13.05 15.77 6.62
N GLY A 47 13.84 14.74 6.90
CA GLY A 47 15.29 14.83 7.04
C GLY A 47 16.00 14.85 5.68
N ARG A 48 17.33 14.98 5.72
CA ARG A 48 18.18 15.01 4.52
C ARG A 48 18.15 13.69 3.73
N PHE A 49 18.02 12.59 4.43
CA PHE A 49 17.87 11.25 3.88
C PHE A 49 17.01 10.43 4.85
N ILE A 50 15.86 9.97 4.40
CA ILE A 50 15.00 9.11 5.23
C ILE A 50 15.28 7.67 4.84
N SER A 51 16.08 6.99 5.64
CA SER A 51 16.51 5.62 5.39
C SER A 51 15.53 4.57 5.89
N GLU A 52 14.53 5.00 6.71
CA GLU A 52 13.48 4.08 7.16
C GLU A 52 12.21 4.83 7.58
N TYR A 53 11.08 4.37 7.09
CA TYR A 53 9.70 4.69 7.48
C TYR A 53 8.78 3.65 6.86
N GLY A 54 7.53 3.54 7.31
CA GLY A 54 6.65 2.55 6.73
C GLY A 54 5.22 2.57 7.26
N MET A 55 4.39 1.75 6.62
CA MET A 55 3.00 1.49 6.99
C MET A 55 2.69 0.02 6.81
N GLN A 56 1.93 -0.58 7.73
CA GLN A 56 1.51 -1.97 7.59
C GLN A 56 0.28 -2.14 6.70
N ALA A 57 0.14 -3.36 6.16
CA ALA A 57 -1.09 -3.90 5.59
C ALA A 57 -1.14 -5.43 5.75
N MET A 58 -2.32 -5.99 5.57
CA MET A 58 -2.50 -7.44 5.46
C MET A 58 -1.70 -7.99 4.27
N PRO A 59 -1.22 -9.26 4.32
CA PRO A 59 -0.70 -9.94 3.13
C PRO A 59 -1.83 -10.18 2.12
N ASN A 60 -1.49 -10.61 0.91
CA ASN A 60 -2.50 -10.90 -0.11
C ASN A 60 -3.48 -11.98 0.34
N TRP A 61 -4.71 -11.90 -0.14
CA TRP A 61 -5.77 -12.83 0.23
C TRP A 61 -5.41 -14.31 0.01
N ASN A 62 -4.67 -14.61 -1.04
CA ASN A 62 -4.18 -15.96 -1.29
C ASN A 62 -3.16 -16.43 -0.25
N THR A 63 -2.34 -15.53 0.25
CA THR A 63 -1.39 -15.81 1.34
C THR A 63 -2.16 -16.07 2.65
N ILE A 64 -3.20 -15.29 2.96
CA ILE A 64 -4.06 -15.55 4.12
C ILE A 64 -4.69 -16.94 4.02
N LYS A 65 -5.21 -17.31 2.86
CA LYS A 65 -5.81 -18.64 2.63
C LYS A 65 -4.82 -19.80 2.79
N SER A 66 -3.52 -19.56 2.68
CA SER A 66 -2.51 -20.62 2.80
C SER A 66 -2.24 -21.05 4.23
N PHE A 67 -2.60 -20.22 5.23
CA PHE A 67 -2.40 -20.53 6.64
C PHE A 67 -3.70 -20.51 7.48
N THR A 68 -4.87 -20.38 6.82
CA THR A 68 -6.17 -20.33 7.48
C THR A 68 -7.17 -21.29 6.85
N ASP A 69 -7.98 -21.93 7.69
CA ASP A 69 -9.21 -22.58 7.27
C ASP A 69 -10.34 -21.55 7.11
N SER A 70 -11.47 -21.98 6.56
CA SER A 70 -12.62 -21.07 6.34
C SER A 70 -13.18 -20.47 7.62
N SER A 71 -13.16 -21.22 8.72
CA SER A 71 -13.58 -20.78 10.07
C SER A 71 -12.67 -19.69 10.66
N ASP A 72 -11.38 -19.66 10.25
CA ASP A 72 -10.40 -18.70 10.76
C ASP A 72 -10.41 -17.38 9.99
N ARG A 73 -11.14 -17.29 8.89
CA ARG A 73 -11.14 -16.10 8.02
C ARG A 73 -12.01 -14.98 8.57
N ASN A 74 -11.73 -14.59 9.80
CA ASN A 74 -12.34 -13.45 10.48
C ASN A 74 -11.32 -12.77 11.41
N MET A 75 -11.55 -11.49 11.73
CA MET A 75 -10.62 -10.69 12.54
C MET A 75 -10.50 -11.16 13.99
N GLN A 76 -11.42 -11.97 14.49
CA GLN A 76 -11.41 -12.51 15.86
C GLN A 76 -10.63 -13.83 15.96
N SER A 77 -10.26 -14.43 14.84
CA SER A 77 -9.51 -15.69 14.82
C SER A 77 -8.15 -15.53 15.51
N PRO A 78 -7.81 -16.41 16.49
CA PRO A 78 -6.49 -16.44 17.10
C PRO A 78 -5.35 -16.60 16.08
N ILE A 79 -5.60 -17.33 14.98
CA ILE A 79 -4.63 -17.52 13.91
C ILE A 79 -4.34 -16.18 13.21
N ILE A 80 -5.39 -15.43 12.85
CA ILE A 80 -5.20 -14.09 12.25
C ILE A 80 -4.49 -13.15 13.24
N GLN A 81 -4.85 -13.20 14.52
CA GLN A 81 -4.19 -12.36 15.54
C GLN A 81 -2.72 -12.72 15.72
N ALA A 82 -2.38 -14.00 15.66
CA ALA A 82 -0.97 -14.46 15.75
C ALA A 82 -0.15 -14.04 14.52
N HIS A 83 -0.76 -13.87 13.35
CA HIS A 83 -0.10 -13.44 12.11
C HIS A 83 -0.06 -11.91 11.98
N GLN A 84 0.26 -11.20 13.08
CA GLN A 84 0.52 -9.77 13.12
C GLN A 84 1.93 -9.50 13.67
N LYS A 85 2.78 -8.83 12.88
CA LYS A 85 4.20 -8.62 13.20
C LYS A 85 4.45 -7.61 14.32
N ALA A 86 3.51 -6.72 14.57
CA ALA A 86 3.65 -5.66 15.57
C ALA A 86 2.66 -5.85 16.73
N SER A 87 3.10 -5.62 17.95
CA SER A 87 2.19 -5.44 19.07
C SER A 87 1.19 -4.32 18.78
N GLU A 88 -0.09 -4.53 19.10
CA GLU A 88 -1.19 -3.61 18.79
C GLU A 88 -1.34 -3.24 17.29
N GLY A 89 -0.75 -4.03 16.36
CA GLY A 89 -0.71 -3.69 14.94
C GLY A 89 -2.11 -3.54 14.32
N PHE A 90 -3.07 -4.39 14.68
CA PHE A 90 -4.45 -4.25 14.19
C PHE A 90 -5.15 -3.00 14.73
N LYS A 91 -4.86 -2.59 15.97
CA LYS A 91 -5.38 -1.34 16.53
C LYS A 91 -4.85 -0.13 15.74
N LYS A 92 -3.56 -0.15 15.37
CA LYS A 92 -2.95 0.90 14.55
C LYS A 92 -3.49 0.89 13.11
N LEU A 93 -3.65 -0.28 12.49
CA LEU A 93 -4.31 -0.40 11.19
C LEU A 93 -5.73 0.21 11.21
N ASN A 94 -6.51 -0.11 12.24
CA ASN A 94 -7.86 0.42 12.41
C ASN A 94 -7.87 1.94 12.59
N HIS A 95 -6.89 2.49 13.35
CA HIS A 95 -6.72 3.93 13.49
C HIS A 95 -6.54 4.61 12.12
N TYR A 96 -5.60 4.14 11.29
CA TYR A 96 -5.35 4.73 9.98
C TYR A 96 -6.47 4.49 8.98
N LEU A 97 -7.14 3.32 9.03
CA LEU A 97 -8.33 3.06 8.22
C LEU A 97 -9.44 4.05 8.53
N THR A 98 -9.71 4.32 9.82
CA THR A 98 -10.75 5.29 10.21
C THR A 98 -10.33 6.74 9.94
N ARG A 99 -9.04 7.01 9.98
CA ARG A 99 -8.50 8.32 9.64
C ARG A 99 -8.72 8.67 8.17
N TYR A 100 -8.45 7.72 7.24
CA TYR A 100 -8.34 8.01 5.82
C TYR A 100 -9.41 7.37 4.93
N PHE A 101 -9.97 6.23 5.28
CA PHE A 101 -10.73 5.39 4.34
C PHE A 101 -12.19 5.14 4.70
N ILE A 102 -12.53 4.92 5.98
CA ILE A 102 -13.84 4.42 6.35
C ILE A 102 -14.21 4.85 7.78
N ASP A 103 -15.49 4.98 8.08
CA ASP A 103 -15.95 5.22 9.45
C ASP A 103 -15.87 3.94 10.32
N SER A 104 -15.88 4.13 11.64
CA SER A 104 -15.76 3.03 12.60
C SER A 104 -16.95 2.06 12.57
N ALA A 105 -18.15 2.49 12.14
CA ALA A 105 -19.31 1.60 12.07
C ALA A 105 -19.18 0.62 10.89
N ARG A 106 -18.74 1.11 9.75
CA ARG A 106 -18.47 0.27 8.58
C ARG A 106 -17.26 -0.62 8.80
N LEU A 107 -16.18 -0.11 9.42
CA LEU A 107 -14.99 -0.90 9.74
C LEU A 107 -15.33 -2.19 10.50
N ARG A 108 -16.24 -2.13 11.48
CA ARG A 108 -16.66 -3.31 12.26
C ARG A 108 -17.44 -4.36 11.47
N ARG A 109 -17.95 -4.02 10.29
CA ARG A 109 -18.76 -4.91 9.43
C ARG A 109 -17.97 -5.50 8.27
N LEU A 110 -16.71 -5.08 8.07
CA LEU A 110 -15.89 -5.61 6.99
C LEU A 110 -15.64 -7.12 7.15
N SER A 111 -15.79 -7.84 6.05
CA SER A 111 -15.21 -9.18 5.95
C SER A 111 -13.68 -9.10 6.05
N LEU A 112 -13.01 -10.19 6.41
CA LEU A 112 -11.53 -10.23 6.41
C LEU A 112 -10.95 -9.97 5.01
N GLU A 113 -11.64 -10.38 3.95
CA GLU A 113 -11.22 -10.13 2.58
C GLU A 113 -11.31 -8.64 2.22
N ASP A 114 -12.39 -7.96 2.63
CA ASP A 114 -12.55 -6.52 2.44
C ASP A 114 -11.55 -5.72 3.29
N TYR A 115 -11.33 -6.15 4.52
CA TYR A 115 -10.31 -5.57 5.40
C TYR A 115 -8.91 -5.71 4.79
N THR A 116 -8.60 -6.87 4.20
CA THR A 116 -7.33 -7.13 3.51
C THR A 116 -7.14 -6.14 2.36
N TYR A 117 -8.12 -6.04 1.47
CA TYR A 117 -8.08 -5.10 0.35
C TYR A 117 -7.92 -3.67 0.85
N LEU A 118 -8.71 -3.25 1.84
CA LEU A 118 -8.71 -1.86 2.31
C LEU A 118 -7.40 -1.47 3.01
N THR A 119 -6.81 -2.37 3.80
CA THR A 119 -5.48 -2.11 4.42
C THR A 119 -4.39 -1.97 3.36
N GLN A 120 -4.46 -2.72 2.28
CA GLN A 120 -3.51 -2.58 1.17
C GLN A 120 -3.70 -1.26 0.42
N CYS A 121 -4.94 -0.82 0.18
CA CYS A 121 -5.22 0.51 -0.38
C CYS A 121 -4.69 1.62 0.54
N MET A 122 -4.82 1.45 1.86
CA MET A 122 -4.31 2.40 2.84
C MET A 122 -2.77 2.46 2.83
N GLN A 123 -2.09 1.33 2.79
CA GLN A 123 -0.63 1.27 2.66
C GLN A 123 -0.17 1.96 1.37
N TYR A 124 -0.85 1.68 0.24
CA TYR A 124 -0.64 2.36 -1.04
C TYR A 124 -0.73 3.88 -0.89
N TYR A 125 -1.86 4.36 -0.34
CA TYR A 125 -2.15 5.78 -0.16
C TYR A 125 -1.07 6.49 0.67
N ILE A 126 -0.76 5.94 1.84
CA ILE A 126 0.20 6.56 2.76
C ILE A 126 1.61 6.57 2.15
N LEU A 127 2.09 5.46 1.59
CA LEU A 127 3.44 5.40 1.02
C LEU A 127 3.59 6.27 -0.23
N LYS A 128 2.60 6.28 -1.13
CA LYS A 128 2.60 7.18 -2.30
C LYS A 128 2.75 8.64 -1.89
N ASN A 129 1.90 9.10 -0.96
CA ASN A 129 1.89 10.49 -0.50
C ASN A 129 3.17 10.84 0.28
N SER A 130 3.68 9.92 1.10
CA SER A 130 4.96 10.11 1.80
C SER A 130 6.12 10.28 0.81
N ILE A 131 6.25 9.40 -0.19
CA ILE A 131 7.30 9.49 -1.21
C ILE A 131 7.16 10.78 -2.01
N ALA A 132 5.93 11.15 -2.40
CA ALA A 132 5.67 12.40 -3.12
C ALA A 132 6.13 13.62 -2.30
N THR A 133 5.85 13.62 -1.00
CA THR A 133 6.28 14.69 -0.09
C THR A 133 7.80 14.72 0.04
N HIS A 134 8.45 13.58 0.27
CA HIS A 134 9.91 13.51 0.38
C HIS A 134 10.59 14.02 -0.91
N ARG A 135 10.15 13.56 -2.08
CA ARG A 135 10.70 13.97 -3.38
C ARG A 135 10.49 15.46 -3.66
N SER A 136 9.37 16.05 -3.23
CA SER A 136 9.11 17.48 -3.39
C SER A 136 10.07 18.37 -2.57
N LYS A 137 10.78 17.81 -1.60
CA LYS A 137 11.77 18.50 -0.77
C LYS A 137 13.20 18.49 -1.36
N SER A 138 13.41 17.90 -2.54
CA SER A 138 14.71 17.97 -3.21
C SER A 138 15.11 19.42 -3.49
N PRO A 139 16.40 19.82 -3.29
CA PRO A 139 17.55 19.00 -2.89
C PRO A 139 17.76 18.87 -1.37
N ALA A 140 16.89 19.43 -0.54
CA ALA A 140 17.04 19.31 0.92
C ALA A 140 16.93 17.85 1.39
N ASN A 141 15.95 17.10 0.85
CA ASN A 141 15.89 15.64 0.95
C ASN A 141 16.46 15.03 -0.34
N MET A 142 17.44 14.15 -0.20
CA MET A 142 18.13 13.49 -1.32
C MET A 142 17.90 11.98 -1.39
N GLY A 143 17.02 11.45 -0.54
CA GLY A 143 16.68 10.04 -0.60
C GLY A 143 15.62 9.63 0.41
N THR A 144 14.88 8.61 0.01
CA THR A 144 13.83 8.00 0.83
C THR A 144 13.80 6.50 0.60
N LEU A 145 13.92 5.71 1.67
CA LEU A 145 13.88 4.25 1.66
C LEU A 145 12.80 3.78 2.61
N LEU A 146 11.97 2.85 2.17
CA LEU A 146 10.87 2.35 2.99
C LEU A 146 11.25 1.08 3.76
N TRP A 147 10.71 0.91 4.93
CA TRP A 147 10.62 -0.34 5.66
C TRP A 147 9.23 -0.94 5.46
N GLN A 148 9.09 -2.12 4.77
CA GLN A 148 10.15 -2.98 4.27
C GLN A 148 9.77 -3.62 2.92
N LEU A 149 10.76 -4.25 2.25
CA LEU A 149 10.54 -4.83 0.94
C LEU A 149 9.66 -6.09 0.98
N ASN A 150 10.01 -7.07 1.84
CA ASN A 150 9.37 -8.40 1.86
C ASN A 150 9.28 -8.98 3.28
N ASP A 151 8.60 -10.12 3.40
CA ASP A 151 8.44 -10.87 4.64
C ASP A 151 9.18 -12.21 4.61
N CYS A 152 9.56 -12.71 5.80
CA CYS A 152 10.15 -14.03 6.01
C CYS A 152 9.14 -15.08 6.53
N TRP A 153 7.89 -14.69 6.77
CA TRP A 153 6.76 -15.55 7.12
C TRP A 153 5.44 -14.87 6.74
N PRO A 154 4.32 -15.61 6.56
CA PRO A 154 3.04 -15.00 6.17
C PRO A 154 2.44 -14.18 7.30
N VAL A 155 2.38 -12.86 7.15
CA VAL A 155 2.06 -11.96 8.27
C VAL A 155 1.53 -10.60 7.78
N ALA A 156 0.70 -9.94 8.59
CA ALA A 156 0.42 -8.52 8.44
C ALA A 156 1.65 -7.71 8.88
N SER A 157 2.19 -6.90 7.98
CA SER A 157 3.48 -6.23 8.16
C SER A 157 3.64 -5.00 7.29
N TRP A 158 4.80 -4.35 7.39
CA TRP A 158 5.20 -3.20 6.56
C TRP A 158 5.67 -3.59 5.16
N SER A 159 5.78 -4.88 4.84
CA SER A 159 6.25 -5.33 3.53
C SER A 159 5.38 -4.80 2.39
N ILE A 160 6.00 -4.51 1.25
CA ILE A 160 5.30 -4.19 0.00
C ILE A 160 5.15 -5.41 -0.91
N THR A 161 5.91 -6.47 -0.62
CA THR A 161 5.80 -7.82 -1.23
C THR A 161 5.59 -8.81 -0.09
N ASP A 162 4.55 -9.62 -0.16
CA ASP A 162 4.25 -10.57 0.91
C ASP A 162 5.15 -11.81 0.91
N TYR A 163 4.99 -12.68 1.92
CA TYR A 163 5.78 -13.91 2.07
C TYR A 163 5.72 -14.82 0.83
N SER A 164 4.59 -14.87 0.14
CA SER A 164 4.43 -15.64 -1.11
C SER A 164 5.09 -14.95 -2.33
N ARG A 165 5.84 -13.88 -2.12
CA ARG A 165 6.51 -13.07 -3.14
C ARG A 165 5.53 -12.42 -4.13
N GLN A 166 4.29 -12.20 -3.70
CA GLN A 166 3.29 -11.50 -4.48
C GLN A 166 3.28 -10.00 -4.12
N PRO A 167 3.26 -9.11 -5.12
CA PRO A 167 3.14 -7.68 -4.88
C PRO A 167 1.87 -7.35 -4.08
N LYS A 168 2.00 -6.52 -3.05
CA LYS A 168 0.88 -5.85 -2.39
C LYS A 168 0.56 -4.55 -3.13
N ALA A 169 -0.57 -3.91 -2.80
CA ALA A 169 -0.93 -2.63 -3.44
C ALA A 169 0.20 -1.60 -3.39
N ALA A 170 0.89 -1.50 -2.27
CA ALA A 170 1.98 -0.55 -2.07
C ALA A 170 3.18 -0.78 -2.99
N TRP A 171 3.41 -2.00 -3.49
CA TRP A 171 4.46 -2.24 -4.48
C TRP A 171 4.23 -1.43 -5.77
N TYR A 172 2.99 -1.38 -6.24
CA TYR A 172 2.63 -0.60 -7.43
C TYR A 172 2.74 0.90 -7.16
N ALA A 173 2.30 1.35 -5.98
CA ALA A 173 2.46 2.75 -5.56
C ALA A 173 3.93 3.19 -5.54
N VAL A 174 4.79 2.38 -4.95
CA VAL A 174 6.23 2.65 -4.83
C VAL A 174 6.91 2.63 -6.19
N LYS A 175 6.58 1.64 -7.03
CA LYS A 175 7.08 1.55 -8.41
C LYS A 175 6.77 2.83 -9.21
N GLU A 176 5.54 3.35 -9.08
CA GLU A 176 5.15 4.60 -9.74
C GLU A 176 5.82 5.82 -9.10
N ALA A 177 5.81 5.91 -7.78
CA ALA A 177 6.31 7.06 -7.05
C ALA A 177 7.82 7.25 -7.12
N TYR A 178 8.60 6.21 -7.43
CA TYR A 178 10.04 6.29 -7.65
C TYR A 178 10.46 6.51 -9.11
N ARG A 179 9.53 6.64 -10.04
CA ARG A 179 9.88 6.93 -11.44
C ARG A 179 10.58 8.29 -11.53
N ASP A 180 11.69 8.33 -12.26
CA ASP A 180 12.49 9.56 -12.44
C ASP A 180 11.80 10.57 -13.39
N ASP A 181 11.02 10.06 -14.34
CA ASP A 181 10.33 10.83 -15.38
C ASP A 181 9.00 11.47 -14.92
N VAL A 182 8.53 11.12 -13.73
CA VAL A 182 7.26 11.61 -13.18
C VAL A 182 7.46 12.09 -11.74
N LEU A 183 7.05 13.32 -11.46
CA LEU A 183 6.92 13.78 -10.07
C LEU A 183 5.59 13.24 -9.53
N PRO A 184 5.61 12.43 -8.46
CA PRO A 184 4.38 11.92 -7.88
C PRO A 184 3.55 13.06 -7.31
N VAL A 185 2.25 13.04 -7.59
CA VAL A 185 1.30 14.02 -7.08
C VAL A 185 0.63 13.48 -5.82
N LYS A 186 0.57 14.30 -4.78
CA LYS A 186 -0.17 13.98 -3.55
C LYS A 186 -1.67 14.01 -3.80
N ASP A 187 -2.38 13.11 -3.14
CA ASP A 187 -3.84 13.13 -3.18
C ASP A 187 -4.38 14.30 -2.35
N ALA A 188 -5.26 15.12 -2.95
CA ALA A 188 -5.81 16.31 -2.30
C ALA A 188 -7.00 16.01 -1.38
N VAL A 189 -7.61 14.83 -1.50
CA VAL A 189 -8.83 14.43 -0.78
C VAL A 189 -8.61 13.06 -0.15
N TYR A 190 -9.08 12.90 1.07
CA TYR A 190 -9.03 11.59 1.72
C TYR A 190 -9.97 10.59 1.03
N PRO A 191 -9.57 9.33 0.88
CA PRO A 191 -10.39 8.32 0.23
C PRO A 191 -11.81 8.19 0.79
N LYS A 192 -12.02 8.39 2.09
CA LYS A 192 -13.34 8.34 2.74
C LYS A 192 -14.29 9.48 2.34
N ASP A 193 -13.73 10.60 1.86
CA ASP A 193 -14.49 11.80 1.49
C ASP A 193 -14.81 11.83 -0.01
N LEU A 194 -14.39 10.80 -0.77
CA LEU A 194 -14.67 10.66 -2.18
C LEU A 194 -16.14 10.26 -2.42
N VAL A 195 -16.79 10.97 -3.32
CA VAL A 195 -18.11 10.59 -3.84
C VAL A 195 -17.90 9.73 -5.08
N LEU A 196 -18.07 8.42 -4.94
CA LEU A 196 -17.86 7.45 -6.00
C LEU A 196 -19.20 6.99 -6.59
N GLN A 197 -19.26 6.90 -7.92
CA GLN A 197 -20.38 6.30 -8.63
C GLN A 197 -20.13 4.82 -8.92
N LYS A 198 -21.20 4.03 -9.09
CA LYS A 198 -21.08 2.61 -9.43
C LYS A 198 -20.41 2.44 -10.79
N PRO A 199 -19.20 1.83 -10.84
CA PRO A 199 -18.51 1.65 -12.10
C PRO A 199 -19.16 0.57 -12.97
N GLN A 200 -19.17 0.83 -14.27
CA GLN A 200 -19.44 -0.16 -15.31
C GLN A 200 -18.15 -0.38 -16.08
N PHE A 201 -17.68 -1.60 -16.15
CA PHE A 201 -16.43 -1.94 -16.78
C PHE A 201 -16.64 -2.58 -18.14
N ALA A 202 -15.97 -2.04 -19.18
CA ALA A 202 -15.70 -2.75 -20.41
C ALA A 202 -14.32 -3.39 -20.30
N ILE A 203 -14.25 -4.71 -20.52
CA ILE A 203 -13.02 -5.48 -20.37
C ILE A 203 -12.78 -6.22 -21.66
N PHE A 204 -11.57 -6.09 -22.17
CA PHE A 204 -11.10 -6.80 -23.35
C PHE A 204 -9.79 -7.54 -23.02
N THR A 205 -9.69 -8.78 -23.47
CA THR A 205 -8.47 -9.59 -23.28
C THR A 205 -7.92 -10.00 -24.65
N ALA A 206 -6.61 -9.82 -24.84
CA ALA A 206 -5.91 -10.25 -26.05
C ALA A 206 -4.56 -10.86 -25.66
N GLY A 207 -4.46 -12.18 -25.77
CA GLY A 207 -3.26 -12.92 -25.36
C GLY A 207 -2.96 -12.67 -23.86
N LYS A 208 -1.80 -12.07 -23.60
CA LYS A 208 -1.33 -11.73 -22.24
C LYS A 208 -1.63 -10.28 -21.86
N THR A 209 -2.64 -9.67 -22.43
CA THR A 209 -3.03 -8.28 -22.10
C THR A 209 -4.51 -8.20 -21.71
N ILE A 210 -4.80 -7.29 -20.80
CA ILE A 210 -6.15 -6.94 -20.36
C ILE A 210 -6.28 -5.44 -20.51
N SER A 211 -7.30 -4.99 -21.24
CA SER A 211 -7.70 -3.60 -21.29
C SER A 211 -8.98 -3.40 -20.47
N VAL A 212 -8.97 -2.43 -19.58
CA VAL A 212 -10.09 -2.10 -18.70
C VAL A 212 -10.47 -0.64 -18.91
N THR A 213 -11.74 -0.40 -19.19
CA THR A 213 -12.32 0.95 -19.33
C THR A 213 -13.47 1.10 -18.35
N SER A 214 -13.66 2.29 -17.76
CA SER A 214 -14.83 2.61 -16.95
C SER A 214 -15.49 3.89 -17.42
N THR A 215 -16.84 3.93 -17.39
CA THR A 215 -17.62 5.14 -17.72
C THR A 215 -17.52 6.23 -16.65
N VAL A 216 -17.12 5.88 -15.43
CA VAL A 216 -16.98 6.79 -14.28
C VAL A 216 -15.58 6.67 -13.67
N ALA A 217 -15.22 7.63 -12.82
CA ALA A 217 -13.95 7.56 -12.08
C ALA A 217 -13.91 6.34 -11.15
N VAL A 218 -12.79 5.63 -11.17
CA VAL A 218 -12.53 4.47 -10.33
C VAL A 218 -11.28 4.71 -9.50
N LYS A 219 -11.33 4.34 -8.23
CA LYS A 219 -10.20 4.39 -7.31
C LYS A 219 -9.79 2.99 -6.87
N TYR A 220 -8.47 2.75 -6.85
CA TYR A 220 -7.86 1.50 -6.40
C TYR A 220 -8.45 0.26 -7.08
N LEU A 221 -8.55 0.27 -8.41
CA LEU A 221 -9.04 -0.88 -9.16
C LEU A 221 -8.09 -2.05 -8.97
N TYR A 222 -8.61 -3.12 -8.39
CA TYR A 222 -7.89 -4.35 -8.09
C TYR A 222 -8.35 -5.49 -8.99
N LEU A 223 -7.40 -6.10 -9.67
CA LEU A 223 -7.58 -7.28 -10.51
C LEU A 223 -7.03 -8.52 -9.78
N SER A 224 -7.77 -9.60 -9.79
CA SER A 224 -7.33 -10.88 -9.24
C SER A 224 -7.88 -12.05 -10.05
N THR A 225 -7.25 -13.22 -9.92
CA THR A 225 -7.66 -14.46 -10.55
C THR A 225 -7.58 -15.62 -9.56
N LYS A 226 -8.15 -16.76 -9.93
CA LYS A 226 -7.99 -18.01 -9.15
C LYS A 226 -6.56 -18.56 -9.25
N ASP A 227 -5.88 -18.36 -10.38
CA ASP A 227 -4.48 -18.77 -10.57
C ASP A 227 -3.56 -17.81 -9.83
N LYS A 228 -2.90 -18.33 -8.80
CA LYS A 228 -1.99 -17.56 -7.92
C LYS A 228 -0.68 -17.15 -8.62
N GLU A 229 -0.33 -17.79 -9.74
CA GLU A 229 0.91 -17.53 -10.46
C GLU A 229 0.77 -16.42 -11.51
N ILE A 230 -0.44 -15.85 -11.67
CA ILE A 230 -0.64 -14.72 -12.56
C ILE A 230 -0.17 -13.44 -11.89
N ASN A 231 0.80 -12.80 -12.55
CA ASN A 231 1.31 -11.50 -12.17
C ASN A 231 0.79 -10.44 -13.15
N PHE A 232 0.29 -9.34 -12.61
CA PHE A 232 -0.15 -8.17 -13.36
C PHE A 232 0.98 -7.15 -13.41
N SER A 233 1.22 -6.52 -14.57
CA SER A 233 2.21 -5.44 -14.71
C SER A 233 1.84 -4.19 -13.90
N ASP A 234 0.55 -4.00 -13.62
CA ASP A 234 0.00 -2.96 -12.77
C ASP A 234 -1.30 -3.43 -12.09
N ASN A 235 -1.59 -2.87 -10.90
CA ASN A 235 -2.77 -3.19 -10.12
C ASN A 235 -3.05 -2.09 -9.09
N TYR A 236 -4.25 -2.05 -8.49
CA TYR A 236 -4.66 -1.01 -7.55
C TYR A 236 -4.58 0.40 -8.14
N PHE A 237 -4.77 0.54 -9.43
CA PHE A 237 -4.70 1.82 -10.14
C PHE A 237 -6.04 2.55 -10.17
N ASP A 238 -5.97 3.84 -10.48
CA ASP A 238 -7.14 4.67 -10.72
C ASP A 238 -7.48 4.69 -12.22
N LEU A 239 -8.75 4.97 -12.55
CA LEU A 239 -9.20 5.29 -13.91
C LEU A 239 -10.00 6.59 -13.88
N LYS A 240 -9.76 7.45 -14.85
CA LYS A 240 -10.65 8.59 -15.16
C LYS A 240 -11.86 8.10 -15.97
N PRO A 241 -12.97 8.85 -15.99
CA PRO A 241 -14.11 8.52 -16.86
C PRO A 241 -13.67 8.37 -18.32
N GLY A 242 -14.00 7.24 -18.94
CA GLY A 242 -13.64 6.92 -20.33
C GLY A 242 -12.20 6.49 -20.56
N GLU A 243 -11.35 6.53 -19.54
CA GLU A 243 -9.95 6.08 -19.67
C GLU A 243 -9.89 4.56 -19.83
N THR A 244 -9.05 4.13 -20.77
CA THR A 244 -8.70 2.71 -20.95
C THR A 244 -7.28 2.48 -20.46
N LYS A 245 -7.11 1.54 -19.54
CA LYS A 245 -5.79 1.10 -19.09
C LYS A 245 -5.53 -0.33 -19.56
N THR A 246 -4.37 -0.54 -20.19
CA THR A 246 -3.92 -1.85 -20.64
C THR A 246 -2.85 -2.39 -19.70
N ILE A 247 -3.05 -3.60 -19.22
CA ILE A 247 -2.19 -4.30 -18.26
C ILE A 247 -1.68 -5.57 -18.91
N SER A 248 -0.38 -5.82 -18.80
CA SER A 248 0.23 -7.08 -19.24
C SER A 248 0.20 -8.10 -18.10
N THR A 249 0.17 -9.39 -18.48
CA THR A 249 0.25 -10.52 -17.56
C THR A 249 1.30 -11.51 -18.03
N ASN A 250 1.83 -12.31 -17.12
CA ASN A 250 2.80 -13.37 -17.47
C ASN A 250 2.14 -14.59 -18.13
N LYS A 251 0.83 -14.80 -17.93
CA LYS A 251 0.02 -15.89 -18.51
C LYS A 251 -1.24 -15.34 -19.17
N ILE A 252 -1.85 -16.11 -20.07
CA ILE A 252 -3.18 -15.81 -20.63
C ILE A 252 -4.23 -15.95 -19.53
N ILE A 253 -5.17 -14.99 -19.47
CA ILE A 253 -6.29 -14.98 -18.53
C ILE A 253 -7.59 -15.26 -19.28
N ASN A 254 -8.37 -16.20 -18.76
CA ASN A 254 -9.75 -16.35 -19.17
C ASN A 254 -10.62 -15.33 -18.46
N LEU A 255 -11.41 -14.56 -19.20
CA LEU A 255 -12.25 -13.49 -18.65
C LEU A 255 -13.14 -13.93 -17.49
N PRO A 256 -13.80 -15.12 -17.50
CA PRO A 256 -14.58 -15.62 -16.37
C PRO A 256 -13.81 -15.81 -15.06
N ASP A 257 -12.47 -15.97 -15.12
CA ASP A 257 -11.64 -16.14 -13.94
C ASP A 257 -11.18 -14.81 -13.35
N LEU A 258 -11.31 -13.72 -14.10
CA LEU A 258 -10.93 -12.38 -13.68
C LEU A 258 -11.96 -11.79 -12.71
N LYS A 259 -11.52 -11.40 -11.54
CA LYS A 259 -12.32 -10.65 -10.57
C LYS A 259 -11.83 -9.23 -10.52
N ILE A 260 -12.76 -8.29 -10.43
CA ILE A 260 -12.52 -6.86 -10.34
C ILE A 260 -13.14 -6.31 -9.06
N ARG A 261 -12.41 -5.50 -8.35
CA ARG A 261 -12.84 -4.77 -7.16
C ARG A 261 -12.34 -3.33 -7.23
N SER A 262 -13.03 -2.41 -6.60
CA SER A 262 -12.62 -1.01 -6.45
C SER A 262 -13.05 -0.47 -5.10
N LEU A 263 -12.58 0.71 -4.73
CA LEU A 263 -12.96 1.35 -3.48
C LEU A 263 -14.49 1.57 -3.39
N TYR A 264 -15.18 1.75 -4.52
CA TYR A 264 -16.65 1.84 -4.55
C TYR A 264 -17.32 0.66 -3.84
N ASN A 265 -16.81 -0.56 -4.05
CA ASN A 265 -17.39 -1.78 -3.48
C ASN A 265 -17.35 -1.77 -1.93
N ILE A 266 -16.36 -1.09 -1.35
CA ILE A 266 -16.22 -0.98 0.11
C ILE A 266 -17.07 0.17 0.68
N LEU A 267 -17.00 1.34 0.05
CA LEU A 267 -17.69 2.53 0.57
C LEU A 267 -19.20 2.49 0.37
N ASN A 268 -19.70 1.66 -0.56
CA ASN A 268 -21.12 1.55 -0.90
C ASN A 268 -21.70 0.14 -0.67
N ALA A 269 -20.99 -0.75 0.02
CA ALA A 269 -21.54 -2.00 0.54
C ALA A 269 -22.66 -1.68 1.54
N GLN A 270 -23.86 -2.24 1.31
CA GLN A 270 -25.03 -2.11 2.19
C GLN A 270 -24.90 -2.96 3.43
#